data_7ee627d0e5c3e874a7b0cf5727b33e9e
#
_entry.id   7ee627d0e5c3e874a7b0cf5727b33e9e
#
_cell.length_a   1.000
_cell.length_b   1.000
_cell.length_c   1.000
_cell.angle_alpha   90.00
_cell.angle_beta   90.00
_cell.angle_gamma   90.00
#
_symmetry.space_group_name_H-M   'P 1'
#
loop_
_entity.id
_entity.type
_entity.pdbx_description
1 polymer ?
#
loop_
_entity_poly.entity_id
_entity_poly.type
_entity_poly.pdbx_seq_one_letter_code
_entity_poly.pdbx_strand_id
1 'polypeptide(L)'
;QTEAVRLILTMIVGGSTVTSATALSVEPPTIIVNINLTASVWPTINAERRFCLNILSGEQQAVADRFAGRNGEKGAARYEGAEWYALESGALALKGALASIDCEVEEIIERHTHAIIIGRALRIVSGEVEPLVYHHGRYHALKR
;
A
#
# COMPACT_ATOMS: atom_id res chain seq x y z
N GLN A 1 29.80 7.23 -2.54
CA GLN A 1 28.43 6.82 -2.85
C GLN A 1 27.52 8.02 -2.86
N THR A 2 26.96 8.30 -4.00
CA THR A 2 25.92 9.32 -4.10
C THR A 2 24.65 8.79 -3.44
N GLU A 3 24.21 9.46 -2.41
CA GLU A 3 22.89 9.19 -1.88
C GLU A 3 21.83 9.68 -2.87
N ALA A 4 21.18 8.75 -3.52
CA ALA A 4 20.00 9.09 -4.27
C ALA A 4 18.94 9.63 -3.29
N VAL A 5 18.40 10.79 -3.58
CA VAL A 5 17.27 11.32 -2.82
C VAL A 5 16.11 10.36 -3.02
N ARG A 6 15.73 9.67 -1.95
CA ARG A 6 14.58 8.77 -1.98
C ARG A 6 13.36 9.47 -1.43
N LEU A 7 12.51 9.87 -2.31
CA LEU A 7 11.15 10.24 -1.95
C LEU A 7 10.28 8.99 -2.13
N ILE A 8 9.73 8.51 -1.04
CA ILE A 8 8.92 7.29 -1.05
C ILE A 8 7.47 7.68 -0.84
N LEU A 9 6.61 7.28 -1.77
CA LEU A 9 5.18 7.41 -1.57
C LEU A 9 4.76 6.48 -0.44
N THR A 10 3.92 6.98 0.45
CA THR A 10 3.42 6.19 1.55
C THR A 10 2.27 5.33 1.06
N MET A 11 2.42 4.01 1.19
CA MET A 11 1.47 3.04 0.67
C MET A 11 1.16 1.99 1.73
N ILE A 12 -0.06 1.50 1.74
CA ILE A 12 -0.46 0.40 2.60
C ILE A 12 -1.16 -0.69 1.79
N VAL A 13 -0.97 -1.93 2.21
CA VAL A 13 -1.68 -3.10 1.69
C VAL A 13 -2.17 -3.89 2.89
N GLY A 14 -3.49 -4.05 3.00
CA GLY A 14 -4.08 -4.72 4.14
C GLY A 14 -3.61 -4.09 5.46
N GLY A 15 -3.13 -4.87 6.39
CA GLY A 15 -2.67 -4.41 7.69
C GLY A 15 -1.22 -3.92 7.74
N SER A 16 -0.55 -3.71 6.60
CA SER A 16 0.88 -3.43 6.56
C SER A 16 1.22 -2.23 5.69
N THR A 17 2.21 -1.46 6.11
CA THR A 17 2.84 -0.46 5.24
C THR A 17 3.77 -1.14 4.26
N VAL A 18 3.80 -0.64 3.03
CA VAL A 18 4.73 -1.09 2.00
C VAL A 18 5.50 0.12 1.47
N THR A 19 6.76 -0.07 1.16
CA THR A 19 7.63 0.99 0.67
C THR A 19 8.01 0.80 -0.79
N SER A 20 7.62 -0.31 -1.39
CA SER A 20 8.05 -0.65 -2.73
C SER A 20 6.88 -1.25 -3.53
N ALA A 21 6.43 -0.48 -4.49
CA ALA A 21 5.44 -0.90 -5.49
C ALA A 21 5.73 -0.18 -6.79
N THR A 22 5.49 -0.82 -7.91
CA THR A 22 5.68 -0.22 -9.23
C THR A 22 4.72 -0.80 -10.25
N ALA A 23 4.44 -0.02 -11.28
CA ALA A 23 3.69 -0.52 -12.42
C ALA A 23 4.57 -1.49 -13.22
N LEU A 24 3.98 -2.59 -13.66
CA LEU A 24 4.66 -3.57 -14.51
C LEU A 24 4.16 -3.45 -15.95
N SER A 25 2.86 -3.40 -16.15
CA SER A 25 2.25 -3.44 -17.48
C SER A 25 0.99 -2.58 -17.50
N VAL A 26 0.69 -2.02 -18.67
CA VAL A 26 -0.53 -1.23 -18.89
C VAL A 26 -1.66 -2.11 -19.45
N GLU A 27 -1.32 -3.09 -20.28
CA GLU A 27 -2.29 -3.97 -20.92
C GLU A 27 -1.79 -5.43 -20.88
N PRO A 28 -2.29 -6.25 -19.95
CA PRO A 28 -3.24 -5.91 -18.88
C PRO A 28 -2.60 -5.04 -17.80
N PRO A 29 -3.39 -4.25 -17.05
CA PRO A 29 -2.83 -3.40 -16.00
C PRO A 29 -2.38 -4.25 -14.82
N THR A 30 -1.07 -4.27 -14.60
CA THR A 30 -0.45 -5.04 -13.53
C THR A 30 0.54 -4.20 -12.75
N ILE A 31 0.67 -4.52 -11.47
CA ILE A 31 1.62 -3.89 -10.57
C ILE A 31 2.47 -4.93 -9.86
N ILE A 32 3.62 -4.51 -9.40
CA ILE A 32 4.48 -5.31 -8.54
C ILE A 32 4.47 -4.67 -7.15
N VAL A 33 4.26 -5.49 -6.12
CA VAL A 33 4.37 -5.06 -4.73
C VAL A 33 5.35 -5.99 -4.02
N ASN A 34 6.28 -5.44 -3.26
CA ASN A 34 7.20 -6.22 -2.44
C ASN A 34 6.71 -6.22 -0.99
N ILE A 35 6.45 -7.40 -0.46
CA ILE A 35 5.93 -7.58 0.89
C ILE A 35 6.97 -8.36 1.71
N ASN A 36 7.31 -7.84 2.88
CA ASN A 36 8.17 -8.57 3.81
C ASN A 36 7.44 -9.82 4.30
N LEU A 37 8.13 -10.96 4.32
CA LEU A 37 7.55 -12.24 4.75
C LEU A 37 7.13 -12.22 6.23
N THR A 38 7.64 -11.28 7.02
CA THR A 38 7.22 -11.07 8.42
C THR A 38 6.06 -10.08 8.56
N ALA A 39 5.63 -9.45 7.47
CA ALA A 39 4.50 -8.52 7.52
C ALA A 39 3.20 -9.25 7.85
N SER A 40 2.35 -8.61 8.65
CA SER A 40 1.08 -9.21 9.08
C SER A 40 0.13 -9.52 7.93
N VAL A 41 0.25 -8.79 6.82
CA VAL A 41 -0.61 -9.00 5.64
C VAL A 41 -0.17 -10.20 4.80
N TRP A 42 1.08 -10.66 4.94
CA TRP A 42 1.61 -11.71 4.08
C TRP A 42 0.79 -13.01 4.10
N PRO A 43 0.46 -13.59 5.28
CA PRO A 43 -0.32 -14.83 5.30
C PRO A 43 -1.67 -14.68 4.60
N THR A 44 -2.31 -13.53 4.75
CA THR A 44 -3.61 -13.26 4.14
C THR A 44 -3.51 -13.19 2.62
N ILE A 45 -2.54 -12.46 2.09
CA ILE A 45 -2.35 -12.38 0.65
C ILE A 45 -2.00 -13.74 0.06
N ASN A 46 -1.13 -14.49 0.74
CA ASN A 46 -0.73 -15.82 0.28
C ASN A 46 -1.89 -16.80 0.24
N ALA A 47 -2.84 -16.68 1.17
CA ALA A 47 -4.02 -17.54 1.22
C ALA A 47 -5.13 -17.07 0.28
N GLU A 48 -5.46 -15.79 0.28
CA GLU A 48 -6.63 -15.26 -0.40
C GLU A 48 -6.38 -14.80 -1.83
N ARG A 49 -5.13 -14.54 -2.18
CA ARG A 49 -4.72 -14.19 -3.54
C ARG A 49 -5.35 -12.91 -4.06
N ARG A 50 -5.54 -11.93 -3.18
CA ARG A 50 -6.10 -10.62 -3.53
C ARG A 50 -5.59 -9.57 -2.55
N PHE A 51 -5.53 -8.33 -3.01
CA PHE A 51 -5.14 -7.21 -2.16
C PHE A 51 -5.56 -5.89 -2.78
N CYS A 52 -5.59 -4.85 -1.97
CA CYS A 52 -5.75 -3.49 -2.44
C CYS A 52 -4.53 -2.67 -2.00
N LEU A 53 -3.85 -2.05 -2.95
CA LEU A 53 -2.77 -1.11 -2.68
C LEU A 53 -3.38 0.29 -2.54
N ASN A 54 -3.20 0.90 -1.38
CA ASN A 54 -3.66 2.27 -1.13
C ASN A 54 -2.46 3.20 -1.06
N ILE A 55 -2.44 4.21 -1.91
CA ILE A 55 -1.43 5.27 -1.90
C ILE A 55 -2.03 6.45 -1.16
N LEU A 56 -1.45 6.80 -0.01
CA LEU A 56 -2.02 7.77 0.90
C LEU A 56 -1.87 9.20 0.39
N SER A 57 -2.87 10.04 0.73
CA SER A 57 -2.81 11.48 0.49
C SER A 57 -2.02 12.17 1.59
N GLY A 58 -1.58 13.41 1.32
CA GLY A 58 -0.82 14.21 2.28
C GLY A 58 -1.57 14.50 3.59
N GLU A 59 -2.88 14.35 3.61
CA GLU A 59 -3.71 14.54 4.80
C GLU A 59 -3.89 13.27 5.62
N GLN A 60 -3.30 12.16 5.21
CA GLN A 60 -3.52 10.85 5.81
C GLN A 60 -2.33 10.33 6.62
N GLN A 61 -1.53 11.23 7.20
CA GLN A 61 -0.40 10.82 8.04
C GLN A 61 -0.86 10.00 9.25
N ALA A 62 -1.99 10.33 9.84
CA ALA A 62 -2.52 9.58 10.98
C ALA A 62 -2.81 8.12 10.63
N VAL A 63 -3.28 7.86 9.41
CA VAL A 63 -3.48 6.50 8.91
C VAL A 63 -2.15 5.78 8.78
N ALA A 64 -1.14 6.45 8.20
CA ALA A 64 0.20 5.88 8.06
C ALA A 64 0.79 5.50 9.43
N ASP A 65 0.65 6.36 10.43
CA ASP A 65 1.15 6.11 11.78
C ASP A 65 0.48 4.89 12.42
N ARG A 66 -0.83 4.74 12.23
CA ARG A 66 -1.56 3.57 12.72
C ARG A 66 -1.05 2.28 12.10
N PHE A 67 -0.87 2.26 10.78
CA PHE A 67 -0.42 1.07 10.07
C PHE A 67 1.05 0.74 10.33
N ALA A 68 1.83 1.74 10.70
CA ALA A 68 3.20 1.53 11.17
C ALA A 68 3.27 1.06 12.64
N GLY A 69 2.13 1.07 13.34
CA GLY A 69 2.07 0.67 14.75
C GLY A 69 2.74 1.63 15.71
N ARG A 70 2.89 2.91 15.34
CA ARG A 70 3.59 3.91 16.14
C ARG A 70 2.96 4.17 17.51
N ASN A 71 1.64 4.02 17.60
CA ASN A 71 0.90 4.18 18.85
C ASN A 71 0.52 2.84 19.48
N GLY A 72 1.10 1.74 18.99
CA GLY A 72 0.84 0.40 19.49
C GLY A 72 -0.36 -0.31 18.89
N GLU A 73 -1.04 0.28 17.90
CA GLU A 73 -2.19 -0.37 17.26
C GLU A 73 -1.79 -1.64 16.53
N LYS A 74 -2.62 -2.67 16.66
CA LYS A 74 -2.43 -3.97 16.01
C LYS A 74 -3.74 -4.46 15.42
N GLY A 75 -3.65 -5.22 14.32
CA GLY A 75 -4.80 -5.86 13.72
C GLY A 75 -5.91 -4.87 13.35
N ALA A 76 -7.14 -5.19 13.73
CA ALA A 76 -8.32 -4.40 13.37
C ALA A 76 -8.27 -2.96 13.90
N ALA A 77 -7.55 -2.70 14.99
CA ALA A 77 -7.43 -1.34 15.55
C ALA A 77 -6.74 -0.37 14.58
N ARG A 78 -5.93 -0.87 13.65
CA ARG A 78 -5.27 -0.02 12.64
C ARG A 78 -6.23 0.63 11.67
N TYR A 79 -7.41 0.03 11.48
CA TYR A 79 -8.43 0.56 10.57
C TYR A 79 -9.32 1.63 11.20
N GLU A 80 -9.24 1.83 12.49
CA GLU A 80 -10.02 2.86 13.18
C GLU A 80 -9.53 4.27 12.80
N GLY A 81 -10.43 5.24 12.83
CA GLY A 81 -10.12 6.64 12.55
C GLY A 81 -10.11 6.99 11.06
N ALA A 82 -10.48 6.07 10.18
CA ALA A 82 -10.59 6.30 8.75
C ALA A 82 -11.80 5.54 8.20
N GLU A 83 -12.22 5.91 7.00
CA GLU A 83 -13.30 5.21 6.31
C GLU A 83 -12.73 4.27 5.25
N TRP A 84 -13.25 3.06 5.25
CA TRP A 84 -12.83 2.00 4.34
C TRP A 84 -14.02 1.44 3.60
N TYR A 85 -13.79 0.97 2.39
CA TYR A 85 -14.82 0.33 1.58
C TYR A 85 -14.22 -0.79 0.75
N ALA A 86 -15.05 -1.78 0.42
CA ALA A 86 -14.60 -2.90 -0.40
C ALA A 86 -14.74 -2.58 -1.88
N LEU A 87 -13.72 -2.92 -2.65
CA LEU A 87 -13.77 -2.92 -4.10
C LEU A 87 -14.12 -4.33 -4.62
N GLU A 88 -13.83 -4.63 -5.87
CA GLU A 88 -14.30 -5.87 -6.51
C GLU A 88 -13.74 -7.13 -5.86
N SER A 89 -12.49 -7.12 -5.42
CA SER A 89 -11.88 -8.28 -4.75
C SER A 89 -12.39 -8.51 -3.34
N GLY A 90 -13.02 -7.52 -2.73
CA GLY A 90 -13.38 -7.51 -1.32
C GLY A 90 -12.30 -6.95 -0.41
N ALA A 91 -11.11 -6.69 -0.93
CA ALA A 91 -10.06 -6.02 -0.17
C ALA A 91 -10.42 -4.56 0.07
N LEU A 92 -9.95 -3.99 1.19
CA LEU A 92 -10.37 -2.67 1.62
C LEU A 92 -9.58 -1.55 0.95
N ALA A 93 -10.33 -0.59 0.41
CA ALA A 93 -9.80 0.65 -0.11
C ALA A 93 -10.03 1.78 0.91
N LEU A 94 -9.08 2.69 0.98
CA LEU A 94 -9.13 3.85 1.88
C LEU A 94 -9.81 5.02 1.20
N LYS A 95 -10.88 5.53 1.78
CA LYS A 95 -11.55 6.73 1.28
C LYS A 95 -10.61 7.93 1.38
N GLY A 96 -10.51 8.69 0.31
CA GLY A 96 -9.67 9.88 0.25
C GLY A 96 -8.21 9.64 -0.10
N ALA A 97 -7.83 8.40 -0.38
CA ALA A 97 -6.48 8.09 -0.83
C ALA A 97 -6.18 8.74 -2.19
N LEU A 98 -4.89 8.96 -2.48
CA LEU A 98 -4.47 9.39 -3.81
C LEU A 98 -4.90 8.37 -4.86
N ALA A 99 -4.70 7.11 -4.57
CA ALA A 99 -5.17 6.01 -5.42
C ALA A 99 -5.38 4.75 -4.60
N SER A 100 -6.35 3.95 -5.02
CA SER A 100 -6.57 2.60 -4.51
C SER A 100 -6.61 1.66 -5.70
N ILE A 101 -5.74 0.67 -5.69
CA ILE A 101 -5.58 -0.29 -6.78
C ILE A 101 -5.97 -1.66 -6.26
N ASP A 102 -7.14 -2.12 -6.69
CA ASP A 102 -7.70 -3.40 -6.29
C ASP A 102 -7.16 -4.49 -7.20
N CYS A 103 -6.52 -5.49 -6.63
CA CYS A 103 -5.76 -6.48 -7.38
C CYS A 103 -6.14 -7.92 -7.05
N GLU A 104 -6.06 -8.73 -8.08
CA GLU A 104 -6.00 -10.17 -8.01
C GLU A 104 -4.56 -10.62 -8.23
N VAL A 105 -4.05 -11.51 -7.38
CA VAL A 105 -2.67 -11.99 -7.49
C VAL A 105 -2.52 -12.89 -8.72
N GLU A 106 -1.57 -12.56 -9.58
CA GLU A 106 -1.19 -13.43 -10.71
C GLU A 106 -0.06 -14.36 -10.34
N GLU A 107 0.97 -13.85 -9.64
CA GLU A 107 2.16 -14.62 -9.33
C GLU A 107 2.78 -14.13 -8.03
N ILE A 108 3.32 -15.04 -7.25
CA ILE A 108 4.08 -14.76 -6.04
C ILE A 108 5.44 -15.43 -6.17
N ILE A 109 6.51 -14.66 -5.98
CA ILE A 109 7.88 -15.15 -5.97
C ILE A 109 8.47 -14.81 -4.61
N GLU A 110 8.67 -15.84 -3.78
CA GLU A 110 9.37 -15.66 -2.51
C GLU A 110 10.86 -15.64 -2.74
N ARG A 111 11.52 -14.61 -2.24
CA ARG A 111 12.96 -14.48 -2.38
C ARG A 111 13.55 -13.83 -1.14
N HIS A 112 14.40 -14.58 -0.46
CA HIS A 112 15.05 -14.11 0.78
C HIS A 112 14.02 -13.61 1.80
N THR A 113 14.05 -12.35 2.16
CA THR A 113 13.18 -11.77 3.20
C THR A 113 11.84 -11.29 2.69
N HIS A 114 11.60 -11.33 1.38
CA HIS A 114 10.42 -10.73 0.77
C HIS A 114 9.72 -11.67 -0.20
N ALA A 115 8.46 -11.34 -0.46
CA ALA A 115 7.69 -11.87 -1.57
C ALA A 115 7.51 -10.77 -2.61
N ILE A 116 7.79 -11.09 -3.85
CA ILE A 116 7.47 -10.24 -5.00
C ILE A 116 6.08 -10.69 -5.46
N ILE A 117 5.12 -9.78 -5.42
CA ILE A 117 3.74 -10.10 -5.76
C ILE A 117 3.35 -9.34 -7.01
N ILE A 118 2.96 -10.06 -8.04
CA ILE A 118 2.43 -9.47 -9.26
C ILE A 118 0.92 -9.52 -9.18
N GLY A 119 0.29 -8.35 -9.19
CA GLY A 119 -1.15 -8.21 -9.10
C GLY A 119 -1.74 -7.61 -10.36
N ARG A 120 -2.82 -8.20 -10.85
CA ARG A 120 -3.59 -7.64 -11.94
C ARG A 120 -4.65 -6.71 -11.37
N ALA A 121 -4.68 -5.47 -11.84
CA ALA A 121 -5.65 -4.50 -11.36
C ALA A 121 -7.06 -4.85 -11.88
N LEU A 122 -7.99 -5.04 -10.95
CA LEU A 122 -9.41 -5.24 -11.24
C LEU A 122 -10.11 -3.89 -11.32
N ARG A 123 -9.68 -2.95 -10.50
CA ARG A 123 -10.23 -1.60 -10.44
C ARG A 123 -9.21 -0.63 -9.88
N ILE A 124 -9.20 0.59 -10.43
CA ILE A 124 -8.36 1.68 -9.95
C ILE A 124 -9.26 2.86 -9.64
N VAL A 125 -9.17 3.36 -8.41
CA VAL A 125 -9.86 4.57 -7.97
C VAL A 125 -8.79 5.59 -7.64
N SER A 126 -8.90 6.79 -8.16
CA SER A 126 -7.93 7.85 -7.90
C SER A 126 -8.62 9.16 -7.54
N GLY A 127 -7.94 9.98 -6.75
CA GLY A 127 -8.40 11.29 -6.33
C GLY A 127 -7.45 12.39 -6.78
N GLU A 128 -7.94 13.62 -6.79
CA GLU A 128 -7.15 14.81 -7.12
C GLU A 128 -6.54 15.40 -5.84
N VAL A 129 -5.63 14.67 -5.24
CA VAL A 129 -4.95 15.05 -4.01
C VAL A 129 -3.44 14.86 -4.16
N GLU A 130 -2.67 15.42 -3.26
CA GLU A 130 -1.23 15.24 -3.27
C GLU A 130 -0.85 14.00 -2.45
N PRO A 131 0.25 13.31 -2.81
CA PRO A 131 0.69 12.14 -2.08
C PRO A 131 1.31 12.49 -0.73
N LEU A 132 1.27 11.54 0.19
CA LEU A 132 2.05 11.58 1.42
C LEU A 132 3.43 11.00 1.14
N VAL A 133 4.47 11.81 1.29
CA VAL A 133 5.84 11.44 0.97
C VAL A 133 6.61 11.18 2.26
N TYR A 134 7.42 10.14 2.25
CA TYR A 134 8.33 9.78 3.34
C TYR A 134 9.78 10.06 2.92
N HIS A 135 10.50 10.83 3.73
CA HIS A 135 11.89 11.19 3.44
C HIS A 135 12.63 11.50 4.75
N HIS A 136 13.80 10.94 4.91
CA HIS A 136 14.63 11.12 6.11
C HIS A 136 13.89 10.87 7.43
N GLY A 137 13.10 9.80 7.50
CA GLY A 137 12.38 9.43 8.71
C GLY A 137 11.16 10.29 9.01
N ARG A 138 10.75 11.16 8.09
CA ARG A 138 9.60 12.04 8.26
C ARG A 138 8.61 11.96 7.11
N TYR A 139 7.37 12.22 7.43
CA TYR A 139 6.34 12.40 6.42
C TYR A 139 6.27 13.84 5.97
N HIS A 140 6.02 14.04 4.69
CA HIS A 140 5.86 15.34 4.06
C HIS A 140 4.66 15.32 3.11
N ALA A 141 3.92 16.42 3.05
CA ALA A 141 2.96 16.66 2.00
C ALA A 141 3.61 17.54 0.95
N LEU A 142 3.39 17.24 -0.33
CA LEU A 142 3.86 18.11 -1.40
C LEU A 142 3.00 19.35 -1.46
N LYS A 143 3.65 20.50 -1.67
CA LYS A 143 2.95 21.77 -1.90
C LYS A 143 2.76 21.97 -3.40
N ARG A 144 1.60 22.43 -3.77
CA ARG A 144 1.34 22.86 -5.14
C ARG A 144 2.00 24.22 -5.39
#